data_b59935396b2c922f2caa541c2c159b65
#
_entry.id   b59935396b2c922f2caa541c2c159b65
#
_cell.length_a   1.000
_cell.length_b   1.000
_cell.length_c   1.000
_cell.angle_alpha   90.00
_cell.angle_beta   90.00
_cell.angle_gamma   90.00
#
_symmetry.space_group_name_H-M   'P 1'
#
loop_
_entity.id
_entity.type
_entity.pdbx_description
1 polymer ?
#
loop_
_entity_poly.entity_id
_entity_poly.type
_entity_poly.pdbx_seq_one_letter_code
_entity_poly.pdbx_strand_id
1 'polypeptide(L)'
;MLPSSVYTIPAYSSVGPTEEEAREAVPNLRVSANDMAGWFSAKSYAETAAWSKILIDEDTDHIVGAHIVDHHGEDLINLFVLAMKNGITASVLKDTIFAYPTFSSDVKNMF
;
A
#
# COMPACT_ATOMS: atom_id res chain seq x y z
N MET A 1 -7.35 13.80 4.07
CA MET A 1 -6.51 12.66 3.64
C MET A 1 -5.83 13.02 2.33
N LEU A 2 -4.56 13.37 2.43
CA LEU A 2 -3.77 13.75 1.27
C LEU A 2 -2.61 12.75 1.09
N PRO A 3 -2.46 12.16 -0.09
CA PRO A 3 -1.27 11.37 -0.37
C PRO A 3 -0.07 12.29 -0.53
N SER A 4 1.11 11.78 -0.24
CA SER A 4 2.36 12.46 -0.49
C SER A 4 3.36 11.52 -1.13
N SER A 5 4.25 12.08 -1.94
CA SER A 5 5.31 11.33 -2.58
C SER A 5 6.61 12.13 -2.53
N VAL A 6 7.68 11.45 -2.20
CA VAL A 6 9.03 12.00 -2.30
C VAL A 6 9.68 11.31 -3.50
N TYR A 7 10.03 12.11 -4.50
CA TYR A 7 10.53 11.58 -5.77
C TYR A 7 12.03 11.28 -5.69
N THR A 8 12.32 10.27 -4.91
CA THR A 8 13.63 9.62 -4.87
C THR A 8 13.60 8.41 -5.82
N ILE A 9 14.68 7.64 -5.86
CA ILE A 9 14.71 6.40 -6.64
C ILE A 9 15.09 5.27 -5.67
N PRO A 10 14.15 4.38 -5.29
CA PRO A 10 12.71 4.37 -5.63
C PRO A 10 11.91 5.46 -4.89
N ALA A 11 10.72 5.78 -5.40
CA ALA A 11 9.85 6.78 -4.78
C ALA A 11 9.28 6.28 -3.46
N TYR A 12 9.19 7.19 -2.47
CA TYR A 12 8.46 6.97 -1.23
C TYR A 12 7.10 7.68 -1.31
N SER A 13 6.03 6.94 -1.13
CA SER A 13 4.67 7.47 -1.19
C SER A 13 3.88 7.04 0.04
N SER A 14 3.04 7.92 0.55
CA SER A 14 2.24 7.60 1.73
C SER A 14 0.88 8.31 1.72
N VAL A 15 -0.07 7.72 2.42
CA VAL A 15 -1.37 8.31 2.71
C VAL A 15 -1.84 7.85 4.09
N GLY A 16 -2.45 8.76 4.84
CA GLY A 16 -2.95 8.47 6.18
C GLY A 16 -1.88 8.58 7.26
N PRO A 17 -2.22 8.15 8.49
CA PRO A 17 -1.32 8.27 9.63
C PRO A 17 -0.11 7.34 9.54
N THR A 18 0.90 7.62 10.34
CA THR A 18 2.00 6.68 10.59
C THR A 18 1.47 5.47 11.37
N GLU A 19 2.25 4.39 11.41
CA GLU A 19 1.90 3.22 12.23
C GLU A 19 1.70 3.60 13.70
N GLU A 20 2.57 4.44 14.26
CA GLU A 20 2.49 4.87 15.65
C GLU A 20 1.19 5.63 15.92
N GLU A 21 0.85 6.59 15.05
CA GLU A 21 -0.39 7.35 15.17
C GLU A 21 -1.62 6.44 15.03
N ALA A 22 -1.58 5.49 14.10
CA ALA A 22 -2.68 4.56 13.89
C ALA A 22 -2.88 3.63 15.08
N ARG A 23 -1.80 3.18 15.72
CA ARG A 23 -1.90 2.32 16.91
C ARG A 23 -2.60 3.03 18.08
N GLU A 24 -2.45 4.33 18.18
CA GLU A 24 -3.13 5.11 19.21
C GLU A 24 -4.62 5.28 18.91
N ALA A 25 -5.00 5.38 17.65
CA ALA A 25 -6.38 5.68 17.22
C ALA A 25 -7.22 4.43 16.93
N VAL A 26 -6.59 3.33 16.53
CA VAL A 26 -7.28 2.10 16.10
C VAL A 26 -6.95 0.96 17.05
N PRO A 27 -7.94 0.49 17.88
CA PRO A 27 -7.68 -0.54 18.89
C PRO A 27 -7.14 -1.86 18.33
N ASN A 28 -7.67 -2.31 17.19
CA ASN A 28 -7.27 -3.58 16.57
C ASN A 28 -6.62 -3.32 15.22
N LEU A 29 -5.46 -2.69 15.24
CA LEU A 29 -4.70 -2.40 14.04
C LEU A 29 -3.94 -3.63 13.55
N ARG A 30 -4.13 -3.96 12.27
CA ARG A 30 -3.27 -4.94 11.57
C ARG A 30 -2.29 -4.19 10.68
N VAL A 31 -1.03 -4.54 10.76
CA VAL A 31 0.02 -3.98 9.92
C VAL A 31 0.51 -5.06 8.97
N SER A 32 0.32 -4.85 7.68
CA SER A 32 0.85 -5.73 6.65
C SER A 32 2.10 -5.10 6.06
N ALA A 33 3.26 -5.60 6.46
CA ALA A 33 4.56 -5.10 5.99
C ALA A 33 5.18 -6.14 5.05
N ASN A 34 5.57 -5.70 3.87
CA ASN A 34 6.06 -6.60 2.82
C ASN A 34 7.35 -6.07 2.20
N ASP A 35 8.34 -6.95 2.07
CA ASP A 35 9.52 -6.70 1.24
C ASP A 35 9.18 -7.15 -0.18
N MET A 36 9.13 -6.20 -1.11
CA MET A 36 8.70 -6.44 -2.48
C MET A 36 9.84 -6.55 -3.48
N ALA A 37 11.09 -6.48 -3.01
CA ALA A 37 12.26 -6.47 -3.91
C ALA A 37 12.33 -7.72 -4.80
N GLY A 38 11.79 -8.86 -4.34
CA GLY A 38 11.75 -10.10 -5.12
C GLY A 38 10.52 -10.27 -6.00
N TRP A 39 9.58 -9.35 -5.98
CA TRP A 39 8.35 -9.46 -6.75
C TRP A 39 8.60 -9.15 -8.24
N PHE A 40 7.74 -9.67 -9.11
CA PHE A 40 7.91 -9.56 -10.56
C PHE A 40 8.12 -8.12 -11.02
N SER A 41 7.27 -7.19 -10.58
CA SER A 41 7.35 -5.79 -11.00
C SER A 41 8.67 -5.13 -10.59
N ALA A 42 9.11 -5.36 -9.36
CA ALA A 42 10.38 -4.85 -8.87
C ALA A 42 11.57 -5.43 -9.64
N LYS A 43 11.55 -6.74 -9.87
CA LYS A 43 12.61 -7.42 -10.65
C LYS A 43 12.72 -6.89 -12.07
N SER A 44 11.61 -6.57 -12.70
CA SER A 44 11.59 -6.05 -14.07
C SER A 44 12.35 -4.73 -14.21
N TYR A 45 12.48 -3.98 -13.11
CA TYR A 45 13.18 -2.71 -13.08
C TYR A 45 14.49 -2.77 -12.30
N ALA A 46 14.94 -3.99 -11.96
CA ALA A 46 16.17 -4.21 -11.19
C ALA A 46 16.20 -3.42 -9.87
N GLU A 47 15.06 -3.27 -9.24
CA GLU A 47 14.92 -2.56 -7.96
C GLU A 47 15.62 -3.31 -6.85
N THR A 48 16.42 -2.60 -6.06
CA THR A 48 17.11 -3.17 -4.90
C THR A 48 16.40 -2.88 -3.58
N ALA A 49 15.46 -1.93 -3.58
CA ALA A 49 14.65 -1.58 -2.41
C ALA A 49 13.21 -1.35 -2.85
N ALA A 50 12.31 -2.19 -2.37
CA ALA A 50 10.88 -2.03 -2.58
C ALA A 50 10.17 -2.65 -1.37
N TRP A 51 9.25 -1.90 -0.74
CA TRP A 51 8.48 -2.42 0.38
C TRP A 51 7.15 -1.69 0.50
N SER A 52 6.23 -2.31 1.23
CA SER A 52 4.96 -1.68 1.56
C SER A 52 4.61 -1.93 3.02
N LYS A 53 3.86 -1.01 3.60
CA LYS A 53 3.27 -1.15 4.92
C LYS A 53 1.85 -0.63 4.83
N ILE A 54 0.88 -1.54 4.95
CA ILE A 54 -0.53 -1.20 4.87
C ILE A 54 -1.13 -1.34 6.27
N LEU A 55 -1.80 -0.28 6.71
CA LEU A 55 -2.44 -0.23 8.03
C LEU A 55 -3.93 -0.50 7.86
N ILE A 56 -4.46 -1.49 8.57
CA ILE A 56 -5.82 -1.96 8.41
C ILE A 56 -6.49 -2.03 9.78
N ASP A 57 -7.71 -1.53 9.88
CA ASP A 57 -8.56 -1.72 11.04
C ASP A 57 -9.20 -3.11 10.94
N GLU A 58 -8.79 -4.03 11.81
CA GLU A 58 -9.30 -5.41 11.79
C GLU A 58 -10.80 -5.50 12.04
N ASP A 59 -11.37 -4.57 12.81
CA ASP A 59 -12.80 -4.61 13.14
C ASP A 59 -13.68 -4.28 11.95
N THR A 60 -13.22 -3.40 11.06
CA THR A 60 -14.00 -2.93 9.91
C THR A 60 -13.44 -3.40 8.58
N ASP A 61 -12.23 -3.97 8.56
CA ASP A 61 -11.48 -4.33 7.36
C ASP A 61 -11.16 -3.11 6.48
N HIS A 62 -11.27 -1.90 7.01
CA HIS A 62 -10.94 -0.68 6.27
C HIS A 62 -9.46 -0.38 6.33
N ILE A 63 -8.93 0.11 5.22
CA ILE A 63 -7.56 0.59 5.15
C ILE A 63 -7.52 1.97 5.81
N VAL A 64 -6.62 2.15 6.78
CA VAL A 64 -6.46 3.43 7.48
C VAL A 64 -5.19 4.17 7.08
N GLY A 65 -4.27 3.50 6.42
CA GLY A 65 -3.06 4.13 5.91
C GLY A 65 -2.27 3.21 5.00
N ALA A 66 -1.42 3.79 4.17
CA ALA A 66 -0.55 3.05 3.27
C ALA A 66 0.77 3.80 3.09
N HIS A 67 1.88 3.05 3.16
CA HIS A 67 3.23 3.57 2.98
C HIS A 67 3.98 2.63 2.04
N ILE A 68 4.49 3.18 0.93
CA ILE A 68 5.06 2.38 -0.15
C ILE A 68 6.39 2.99 -0.61
N VAL A 69 7.41 2.16 -0.71
CA VAL A 69 8.66 2.48 -1.41
C VAL A 69 8.73 1.56 -2.61
N ASP A 70 8.58 2.11 -3.81
CA ASP A 70 8.54 1.35 -5.05
C ASP A 70 8.80 2.31 -6.21
N HIS A 71 9.23 1.75 -7.35
CA HIS A 71 9.46 2.49 -8.59
C HIS A 71 8.20 3.24 -9.06
N HIS A 72 7.01 2.68 -8.82
CA HIS A 72 5.72 3.28 -9.16
C HIS A 72 4.85 3.52 -7.93
N GLY A 73 5.47 3.82 -6.78
CA GLY A 73 4.74 4.06 -5.54
C GLY A 73 3.73 5.19 -5.65
N GLU A 74 4.05 6.25 -6.42
CA GLU A 74 3.15 7.38 -6.62
C GLU A 74 1.87 7.00 -7.36
N ASP A 75 1.92 5.99 -8.24
CA ASP A 75 0.72 5.48 -8.91
C ASP A 75 -0.05 4.52 -8.00
N LEU A 76 0.67 3.63 -7.32
CA LEU A 76 0.06 2.65 -6.43
C LEU A 76 -0.67 3.32 -5.27
N ILE A 77 -0.12 4.39 -4.72
CA ILE A 77 -0.74 5.08 -3.58
C ILE A 77 -2.13 5.62 -3.93
N ASN A 78 -2.38 5.97 -5.19
CA ASN A 78 -3.66 6.46 -5.63
C ASN A 78 -4.77 5.39 -5.52
N LEU A 79 -4.42 4.12 -5.68
CA LEU A 79 -5.38 3.02 -5.49
C LEU A 79 -5.84 2.97 -4.03
N PHE A 80 -4.92 3.16 -3.10
CA PHE A 80 -5.26 3.20 -1.67
C PHE A 80 -6.08 4.43 -1.30
N VAL A 81 -5.79 5.58 -1.91
CA VAL A 81 -6.59 6.79 -1.72
C VAL A 81 -8.03 6.56 -2.17
N LEU A 82 -8.23 5.98 -3.36
CA LEU A 82 -9.56 5.66 -3.87
C LEU A 82 -10.29 4.68 -2.96
N ALA A 83 -9.60 3.64 -2.50
CA ALA A 83 -10.17 2.66 -1.60
C ALA A 83 -10.61 3.29 -0.28
N MET A 84 -9.74 4.11 0.32
CA MET A 84 -10.03 4.76 1.60
C MET A 84 -11.20 5.74 1.48
N LYS A 85 -11.28 6.51 0.40
CA LYS A 85 -12.34 7.47 0.16
C LYS A 85 -13.71 6.82 -0.07
N ASN A 86 -13.73 5.63 -0.63
CA ASN A 86 -14.97 4.97 -1.03
C ASN A 86 -15.35 3.81 -0.12
N GLY A 87 -14.67 3.64 1.02
CA GLY A 87 -14.96 2.59 1.97
C GLY A 87 -14.70 1.18 1.43
N ILE A 88 -13.81 1.06 0.44
CA ILE A 88 -13.42 -0.24 -0.10
C ILE A 88 -12.51 -0.92 0.92
N THR A 89 -12.88 -2.14 1.31
CA THR A 89 -12.17 -2.88 2.34
C THR A 89 -10.88 -3.53 1.81
N ALA A 90 -10.01 -3.92 2.74
CA ALA A 90 -8.80 -4.65 2.38
C ALA A 90 -9.11 -5.96 1.66
N SER A 91 -10.16 -6.68 2.09
CA SER A 91 -10.59 -7.93 1.47
C SER A 91 -11.04 -7.73 0.03
N VAL A 92 -11.78 -6.65 -0.24
CA VAL A 92 -12.24 -6.34 -1.61
C VAL A 92 -11.03 -6.04 -2.51
N LEU A 93 -10.07 -5.25 -2.04
CA LEU A 93 -8.85 -4.98 -2.83
C LEU A 93 -8.05 -6.24 -3.09
N LYS A 94 -7.90 -7.08 -2.07
CA LYS A 94 -7.15 -8.34 -2.20
C LYS A 94 -7.77 -9.25 -3.25
N ASP A 95 -9.10 -9.28 -3.33
CA ASP A 95 -9.83 -10.14 -4.25
C ASP A 95 -10.05 -9.53 -5.63
N THR A 96 -9.69 -8.25 -5.83
CA THR A 96 -9.83 -7.59 -7.12
C THR A 96 -8.80 -8.11 -8.11
N ILE A 97 -9.26 -8.38 -9.34
CA ILE A 97 -8.38 -8.83 -10.43
C ILE A 97 -7.88 -7.60 -11.17
N PHE A 98 -6.58 -7.36 -11.07
CA PHE A 98 -5.90 -6.30 -11.84
C PHE A 98 -5.25 -6.89 -13.09
N ALA A 99 -4.98 -6.03 -14.07
CA ALA A 99 -4.22 -6.45 -15.26
C ALA A 99 -2.84 -6.97 -14.84
N TYR A 100 -2.42 -8.11 -15.36
CA TYR A 100 -1.15 -8.75 -15.00
C TYR A 100 -0.31 -8.98 -16.27
N PRO A 101 1.02 -8.74 -16.27
CA PRO A 101 1.78 -8.20 -15.15
C PRO A 101 1.77 -6.67 -15.15
N THR A 102 1.33 -6.08 -14.04
CA THR A 102 1.39 -4.62 -13.83
C THR A 102 1.77 -4.33 -12.39
N PHE A 103 2.14 -3.09 -12.10
CA PHE A 103 2.42 -2.69 -10.71
C PHE A 103 1.17 -2.78 -9.84
N SER A 104 -0.01 -2.48 -10.41
CA SER A 104 -1.29 -2.60 -9.70
C SER A 104 -1.61 -4.04 -9.31
N SER A 105 -1.15 -5.03 -10.09
CA SER A 105 -1.41 -6.45 -9.78
C SER A 105 -0.71 -6.91 -8.50
N ASP A 106 0.30 -6.18 -8.04
CA ASP A 106 0.99 -6.50 -6.79
C ASP A 106 0.19 -6.08 -5.55
N VAL A 107 -0.81 -5.21 -5.71
CA VAL A 107 -1.60 -4.67 -4.58
C VAL A 107 -2.20 -5.78 -3.73
N LYS A 108 -2.76 -6.82 -4.35
CA LYS A 108 -3.39 -7.92 -3.62
C LYS A 108 -2.42 -8.66 -2.70
N ASN A 109 -1.11 -8.62 -2.99
CA ASN A 109 -0.09 -9.27 -2.21
C ASN A 109 0.44 -8.40 -1.06
N MET A 110 -0.03 -7.16 -0.94
CA MET A 110 0.37 -6.23 0.10
C MET A 110 -0.44 -6.43 1.40
N PHE A 111 -1.47 -7.23 1.36
CA PHE A 111 -2.37 -7.46 2.51
C PHE A 111 -2.08 -8.71 3.28
#